data_2c21ed05d4ad67cc613d8664985856f1
#
_entry.id   2c21ed05d4ad67cc613d8664985856f1
#
_cell.length_a   1.000
_cell.length_b   1.000
_cell.length_c   1.000
_cell.angle_alpha   90.00
_cell.angle_beta   90.00
_cell.angle_gamma   90.00
#
_symmetry.space_group_name_H-M   'P 1'
#
loop_
_entity.id
_entity.type
_entity.pdbx_description
1 polymer ?
#
loop_
_entity_poly.entity_id
_entity_poly.type
_entity_poly.pdbx_seq_one_letter_code
_entity_poly.pdbx_strand_id
1 'polypeptide(L)'
;EQKEKYRELSQKLSLLTLQFSENCLKETNDYLKVITDSTLLSGLPESAITAAKETAQEKGVEGWAFTLHAPSYVPVMTYADNRDLRKEIYMAYNTQCTHDNEHNNLDVVKELANTRMEVAQLLGYKDYASYMLEDRMAQNSEAVYNLLNQLLDAYTPTAKNEYAEVQALARKEAGSGFELMPWDWSYYSNKLKNEKYQINDEML
;
A
#
# COMPACT_ATOMS: atom_id res chain seq x y z
N GLU A 1 -22.45 -2.58 -35.26
CA GLU A 1 -22.34 -3.74 -34.37
C GLU A 1 -21.06 -3.68 -33.52
N GLN A 2 -19.84 -3.75 -34.11
CA GLN A 2 -18.57 -3.64 -33.31
C GLN A 2 -18.42 -2.31 -32.61
N LYS A 3 -18.83 -1.21 -33.21
CA LYS A 3 -18.75 0.14 -32.64
C LYS A 3 -19.69 0.32 -31.44
N GLU A 4 -20.83 -0.32 -31.46
CA GLU A 4 -21.76 -0.35 -30.33
C GLU A 4 -21.20 -1.20 -29.20
N LYS A 5 -20.70 -2.39 -29.49
CA LYS A 5 -20.06 -3.26 -28.51
C LYS A 5 -18.88 -2.58 -27.82
N TYR A 6 -18.04 -1.87 -28.59
CA TYR A 6 -16.94 -1.08 -28.00
C TYR A 6 -17.45 0.00 -27.03
N ARG A 7 -18.53 0.70 -27.37
CA ARG A 7 -19.12 1.72 -26.48
C ARG A 7 -19.65 1.11 -25.20
N GLU A 8 -20.35 -0.02 -25.27
CA GLU A 8 -20.86 -0.75 -24.11
C GLU A 8 -19.72 -1.18 -23.18
N LEU A 9 -18.67 -1.79 -23.73
CA LEU A 9 -17.50 -2.23 -22.96
C LEU A 9 -16.74 -1.06 -22.35
N SER A 10 -16.58 0.05 -23.07
CA SER A 10 -15.93 1.26 -22.58
C SER A 10 -16.72 1.90 -21.43
N GLN A 11 -18.04 1.95 -21.53
CA GLN A 11 -18.90 2.42 -20.46
C GLN A 11 -18.82 1.51 -19.24
N LYS A 12 -18.86 0.20 -19.45
CA LYS A 12 -18.70 -0.80 -18.38
C LYS A 12 -17.37 -0.63 -17.66
N LEU A 13 -16.25 -0.47 -18.40
CA LEU A 13 -14.93 -0.21 -17.79
C LEU A 13 -14.92 1.06 -16.94
N SER A 14 -15.54 2.13 -17.42
CA SER A 14 -15.62 3.38 -16.68
C SER A 14 -16.38 3.21 -15.36
N LEU A 15 -17.53 2.52 -15.39
CA LEU A 15 -18.32 2.25 -14.19
C LEU A 15 -17.59 1.34 -13.20
N LEU A 16 -16.95 0.28 -13.66
CA LEU A 16 -16.17 -0.63 -12.80
C LEU A 16 -14.96 0.08 -12.18
N THR A 17 -14.29 0.96 -12.94
CA THR A 17 -13.15 1.75 -12.42
C THR A 17 -13.62 2.73 -11.35
N LEU A 18 -14.76 3.38 -11.57
CA LEU A 18 -15.36 4.28 -10.59
C LEU A 18 -15.74 3.51 -9.32
N GLN A 19 -16.45 2.40 -9.46
CA GLN A 19 -16.84 1.54 -8.33
C GLN A 19 -15.63 1.08 -7.52
N PHE A 20 -14.55 0.63 -8.20
CA PHE A 20 -13.31 0.24 -7.54
C PHE A 20 -12.75 1.38 -6.68
N SER A 21 -12.65 2.56 -7.26
CA SER A 21 -12.08 3.73 -6.58
C SER A 21 -12.95 4.22 -5.42
N GLU A 22 -14.27 4.23 -5.60
CA GLU A 22 -15.22 4.62 -4.55
C GLU A 22 -15.20 3.65 -3.38
N ASN A 23 -15.12 2.33 -3.62
CA ASN A 23 -15.01 1.33 -2.58
C ASN A 23 -13.72 1.51 -1.76
N CYS A 24 -12.58 1.73 -2.43
CA CYS A 24 -11.32 2.01 -1.75
C CYS A 24 -11.40 3.28 -0.89
N LEU A 25 -11.99 4.34 -1.41
CA LEU A 25 -12.14 5.60 -0.68
C LEU A 25 -13.04 5.43 0.55
N LYS A 26 -14.17 4.74 0.41
CA LYS A 26 -15.10 4.48 1.51
C LYS A 26 -14.43 3.66 2.60
N GLU A 27 -13.79 2.55 2.26
CA GLU A 27 -13.15 1.69 3.25
C GLU A 27 -11.97 2.40 3.95
N THR A 28 -11.23 3.24 3.23
CA THR A 28 -10.20 4.10 3.84
C THR A 28 -10.79 5.08 4.85
N ASN A 29 -11.93 5.70 4.52
CA ASN A 29 -12.58 6.69 5.37
C ASN A 29 -13.31 6.06 6.57
N ASP A 30 -13.78 4.83 6.44
CA ASP A 30 -14.54 4.13 7.47
C ASP A 30 -13.64 3.49 8.54
N TYR A 31 -12.36 3.21 8.19
CA TYR A 31 -11.43 2.62 9.15
C TYR A 31 -11.03 3.61 10.24
N LEU A 32 -11.15 3.16 11.48
CA LEU A 32 -10.72 3.90 12.65
C LEU A 32 -10.17 2.95 13.72
N LYS A 33 -8.89 3.11 14.06
CA LYS A 33 -8.27 2.43 15.20
C LYS A 33 -8.23 3.39 16.39
N VAL A 34 -9.02 3.11 17.41
CA VAL A 34 -9.02 3.89 18.66
C VAL A 34 -8.10 3.22 19.68
N ILE A 35 -7.23 4.02 20.31
CA ILE A 35 -6.33 3.63 21.38
C ILE A 35 -6.66 4.48 22.60
N THR A 36 -6.88 3.84 23.75
CA THR A 36 -7.13 4.50 25.02
C THR A 36 -5.96 4.34 26.01
N ASP A 37 -5.09 3.36 25.77
CA ASP A 37 -3.88 3.11 26.56
C ASP A 37 -2.69 3.85 25.94
N SER A 38 -2.23 4.90 26.62
CA SER A 38 -1.09 5.71 26.15
C SER A 38 0.22 4.94 26.03
N THR A 39 0.37 3.80 26.69
CA THR A 39 1.59 2.97 26.57
C THR A 39 1.78 2.39 25.17
N LEU A 40 0.69 2.21 24.42
CA LEU A 40 0.72 1.73 23.03
C LEU A 40 1.22 2.79 22.04
N LEU A 41 1.35 4.04 22.44
CA LEU A 41 1.83 5.16 21.63
C LEU A 41 3.36 5.32 21.67
N SER A 42 4.05 4.46 22.43
CA SER A 42 5.52 4.50 22.53
C SER A 42 6.19 4.53 21.17
N GLY A 43 7.22 5.37 21.02
CA GLY A 43 7.97 5.56 19.79
C GLY A 43 7.36 6.55 18.81
N LEU A 44 6.06 6.84 18.91
CA LEU A 44 5.41 7.81 18.01
C LEU A 44 5.88 9.25 18.30
N PRO A 45 6.11 10.06 17.24
CA PRO A 45 6.38 11.49 17.39
C PRO A 45 5.21 12.23 18.03
N GLU A 46 5.51 13.33 18.75
CA GLU A 46 4.49 14.15 19.39
C GLU A 46 3.49 14.73 18.40
N SER A 47 3.96 15.09 17.20
CA SER A 47 3.11 15.55 16.09
C SER A 47 2.05 14.51 15.69
N ALA A 48 2.45 13.23 15.57
CA ALA A 48 1.53 12.14 15.24
C ALA A 48 0.54 11.85 16.39
N ILE A 49 0.98 11.91 17.63
CA ILE A 49 0.14 11.74 18.82
C ILE A 49 -0.91 12.87 18.90
N THR A 50 -0.49 14.11 18.67
CA THR A 50 -1.39 15.27 18.65
C THR A 50 -2.44 15.14 17.54
N ALA A 51 -2.02 14.81 16.31
CA ALA A 51 -2.94 14.59 15.19
C ALA A 51 -3.93 13.45 15.46
N ALA A 52 -3.47 12.36 16.08
CA ALA A 52 -4.36 11.27 16.48
C ALA A 52 -5.37 11.67 17.56
N LYS A 53 -4.97 12.58 18.47
CA LYS A 53 -5.87 13.15 19.49
C LYS A 53 -6.94 14.03 18.87
N GLU A 54 -6.56 14.90 17.93
CA GLU A 54 -7.48 15.75 17.17
C GLU A 54 -8.47 14.90 16.36
N THR A 55 -7.99 13.87 15.67
CA THR A 55 -8.85 12.92 14.97
C THR A 55 -9.86 12.25 15.89
N ALA A 56 -9.43 11.84 17.09
CA ALA A 56 -10.34 11.25 18.07
C ALA A 56 -11.44 12.25 18.50
N GLN A 57 -11.08 13.51 18.72
CA GLN A 57 -12.04 14.57 19.05
C GLN A 57 -13.04 14.82 17.93
N GLU A 58 -12.58 14.90 16.68
CA GLU A 58 -13.44 15.07 15.50
C GLU A 58 -14.43 13.91 15.32
N LYS A 59 -13.97 12.68 15.61
CA LYS A 59 -14.80 11.48 15.56
C LYS A 59 -15.66 11.25 16.79
N GLY A 60 -15.52 12.09 17.84
CA GLY A 60 -16.29 11.97 19.06
C GLY A 60 -15.94 10.74 19.90
N VAL A 61 -14.70 10.25 19.83
CA VAL A 61 -14.21 9.10 20.60
C VAL A 61 -13.16 9.51 21.62
N GLU A 62 -13.04 8.75 22.72
CA GLU A 62 -12.02 8.98 23.75
C GLU A 62 -10.69 8.33 23.34
N GLY A 63 -9.57 8.98 23.70
CA GLY A 63 -8.23 8.48 23.43
C GLY A 63 -7.58 9.10 22.18
N TRP A 64 -6.97 8.27 21.38
CA TRP A 64 -6.27 8.61 20.13
C TRP A 64 -6.81 7.76 18.98
N ALA A 65 -7.04 8.36 17.83
CA ALA A 65 -7.63 7.69 16.68
C ALA A 65 -6.68 7.73 15.49
N PHE A 66 -6.40 6.55 14.92
CA PHE A 66 -5.57 6.37 13.74
C PHE A 66 -6.41 5.90 12.57
N THR A 67 -6.10 6.43 11.40
CA THR A 67 -6.76 6.13 10.12
C THR A 67 -5.80 5.49 9.14
N LEU A 68 -6.30 5.07 7.95
CA LEU A 68 -5.45 4.56 6.88
C LEU A 68 -4.94 5.65 5.92
N HIS A 69 -5.25 6.91 6.18
CA HIS A 69 -4.65 8.01 5.42
C HIS A 69 -3.16 8.13 5.70
N ALA A 70 -2.37 8.46 4.68
CA ALA A 70 -0.91 8.49 4.76
C ALA A 70 -0.35 9.27 5.97
N PRO A 71 -0.87 10.46 6.34
CA PRO A 71 -0.36 11.19 7.51
C PRO A 71 -0.54 10.47 8.85
N SER A 72 -1.51 9.57 8.95
CA SER A 72 -1.75 8.73 10.13
C SER A 72 -1.03 7.39 10.04
N TYR A 73 -1.06 6.75 8.87
CA TYR A 73 -0.49 5.42 8.61
C TYR A 73 1.05 5.42 8.68
N VAL A 74 1.70 6.36 7.97
CA VAL A 74 3.16 6.38 7.83
C VAL A 74 3.88 6.53 9.18
N PRO A 75 3.50 7.45 10.09
CA PRO A 75 4.14 7.54 11.40
C PRO A 75 4.03 6.26 12.23
N VAL A 76 2.89 5.56 12.18
CA VAL A 76 2.73 4.28 12.90
C VAL A 76 3.69 3.24 12.36
N MET A 77 3.78 3.08 11.03
CA MET A 77 4.69 2.11 10.41
C MET A 77 6.17 2.42 10.69
N THR A 78 6.52 3.70 10.77
CA THR A 78 7.90 4.16 10.90
C THR A 78 8.38 4.20 12.34
N TYR A 79 7.52 4.58 13.28
CA TYR A 79 7.95 4.96 14.62
C TYR A 79 7.31 4.16 15.77
N ALA A 80 6.12 3.57 15.59
CA ALA A 80 5.46 2.91 16.71
C ALA A 80 6.26 1.70 17.20
N ASP A 81 6.62 1.69 18.50
CA ASP A 81 7.33 0.55 19.10
C ASP A 81 6.45 -0.69 19.18
N ASN A 82 5.14 -0.52 19.32
CA ASN A 82 4.20 -1.63 19.42
C ASN A 82 4.04 -2.37 18.09
N ARG A 83 4.61 -3.58 18.03
CA ARG A 83 4.58 -4.44 16.83
C ARG A 83 3.17 -4.86 16.42
N ASP A 84 2.32 -5.15 17.39
CA ASP A 84 0.95 -5.60 17.12
C ASP A 84 0.10 -4.45 16.54
N LEU A 85 0.33 -3.23 16.99
CA LEU A 85 -0.29 -2.03 16.39
C LEU A 85 0.16 -1.84 14.94
N ARG A 86 1.47 -1.97 14.65
CA ARG A 86 1.96 -1.91 13.27
C ARG A 86 1.34 -2.98 12.40
N LYS A 87 1.29 -4.23 12.90
CA LYS A 87 0.67 -5.35 12.19
C LYS A 87 -0.80 -5.11 11.90
N GLU A 88 -1.57 -4.67 12.89
CA GLU A 88 -3.00 -4.44 12.73
C GLU A 88 -3.29 -3.39 11.66
N ILE A 89 -2.63 -2.23 11.75
CA ILE A 89 -2.81 -1.13 10.79
C ILE A 89 -2.25 -1.49 9.40
N TYR A 90 -1.11 -2.20 9.34
CA TYR A 90 -0.58 -2.73 8.08
C TYR A 90 -1.56 -3.67 7.39
N MET A 91 -2.12 -4.61 8.13
CA MET A 91 -3.10 -5.56 7.59
C MET A 91 -4.36 -4.84 7.13
N ALA A 92 -4.87 -3.91 7.92
CA ALA A 92 -6.04 -3.12 7.54
C ALA A 92 -5.82 -2.36 6.23
N TYR A 93 -4.65 -1.75 6.05
CA TYR A 93 -4.30 -1.02 4.83
C TYR A 93 -4.15 -1.94 3.61
N ASN A 94 -3.46 -3.07 3.77
CA ASN A 94 -3.11 -3.95 2.64
C ASN A 94 -4.21 -4.96 2.26
N THR A 95 -5.25 -5.06 3.06
CA THR A 95 -6.42 -5.92 2.78
C THR A 95 -7.70 -5.12 2.51
N GLN A 96 -7.57 -3.82 2.23
CA GLN A 96 -8.72 -2.98 1.87
C GLN A 96 -9.50 -3.58 0.70
N CYS A 97 -10.82 -3.48 0.77
CA CYS A 97 -11.75 -3.95 -0.25
C CYS A 97 -11.65 -5.47 -0.55
N THR A 98 -11.17 -6.26 0.40
CA THR A 98 -11.14 -7.73 0.29
C THR A 98 -12.04 -8.44 1.32
N HIS A 99 -12.74 -7.68 2.15
CA HIS A 99 -13.62 -8.18 3.20
C HIS A 99 -15.02 -8.49 2.65
N ASP A 100 -15.77 -9.33 3.36
CA ASP A 100 -17.15 -9.66 3.00
C ASP A 100 -18.10 -8.51 3.43
N ASN A 101 -18.06 -7.43 2.67
CA ASN A 101 -18.88 -6.25 2.83
C ASN A 101 -19.22 -5.61 1.47
N GLU A 102 -20.01 -4.53 1.49
CA GLU A 102 -20.46 -3.81 0.29
C GLU A 102 -19.33 -3.12 -0.51
N HIS A 103 -18.10 -3.01 0.07
CA HIS A 103 -16.93 -2.39 -0.54
C HIS A 103 -15.95 -3.41 -1.11
N ASN A 104 -16.32 -4.69 -1.17
CA ASN A 104 -15.46 -5.74 -1.70
C ASN A 104 -15.21 -5.55 -3.19
N ASN A 105 -13.93 -5.46 -3.57
CA ASN A 105 -13.49 -5.24 -4.95
C ASN A 105 -13.02 -6.52 -5.66
N LEU A 106 -13.06 -7.69 -5.05
CA LEU A 106 -12.53 -8.92 -5.65
C LEU A 106 -13.23 -9.27 -6.98
N ASP A 107 -14.57 -9.22 -7.01
CA ASP A 107 -15.32 -9.44 -8.24
C ASP A 107 -15.19 -8.28 -9.21
N VAL A 108 -15.12 -7.04 -8.72
CA VAL A 108 -14.89 -5.84 -9.55
C VAL A 108 -13.56 -5.95 -10.31
N VAL A 109 -12.47 -6.34 -9.63
CA VAL A 109 -11.15 -6.53 -10.25
C VAL A 109 -11.18 -7.61 -11.32
N LYS A 110 -11.83 -8.74 -11.03
CA LYS A 110 -11.99 -9.84 -11.99
C LYS A 110 -12.76 -9.38 -13.23
N GLU A 111 -13.84 -8.64 -13.03
CA GLU A 111 -14.65 -8.14 -14.14
C GLU A 111 -13.93 -7.05 -14.92
N LEU A 112 -13.17 -6.17 -14.28
CA LEU A 112 -12.27 -5.21 -14.93
C LEU A 112 -11.27 -5.91 -15.85
N ALA A 113 -10.58 -6.94 -15.35
CA ALA A 113 -9.59 -7.67 -16.11
C ALA A 113 -10.21 -8.36 -17.35
N ASN A 114 -11.35 -9.03 -17.18
CA ASN A 114 -12.06 -9.69 -18.26
C ASN A 114 -12.56 -8.68 -19.30
N THR A 115 -13.17 -7.58 -18.86
CA THR A 115 -13.69 -6.55 -19.79
C THR A 115 -12.56 -5.86 -20.56
N ARG A 116 -11.40 -5.62 -19.94
CA ARG A 116 -10.19 -5.13 -20.62
C ARG A 116 -9.72 -6.08 -21.69
N MET A 117 -9.72 -7.39 -21.43
CA MET A 117 -9.39 -8.41 -22.42
C MET A 117 -10.38 -8.39 -23.60
N GLU A 118 -11.69 -8.32 -23.32
CA GLU A 118 -12.71 -8.22 -24.36
C GLU A 118 -12.52 -6.99 -25.25
N VAL A 119 -12.21 -5.84 -24.68
CA VAL A 119 -11.92 -4.60 -25.44
C VAL A 119 -10.72 -4.81 -26.36
N ALA A 120 -9.63 -5.36 -25.86
CA ALA A 120 -8.41 -5.59 -26.63
C ALA A 120 -8.68 -6.55 -27.80
N GLN A 121 -9.36 -7.65 -27.54
CA GLN A 121 -9.71 -8.64 -28.59
C GLN A 121 -10.66 -8.06 -29.64
N LEU A 122 -11.65 -7.26 -29.23
CA LEU A 122 -12.57 -6.58 -30.15
C LEU A 122 -11.82 -5.64 -31.12
N LEU A 123 -10.74 -5.02 -30.63
CA LEU A 123 -9.89 -4.11 -31.41
C LEU A 123 -8.77 -4.85 -32.19
N GLY A 124 -8.68 -6.19 -32.07
CA GLY A 124 -7.72 -7.01 -32.79
C GLY A 124 -6.36 -7.17 -32.10
N TYR A 125 -6.25 -6.79 -30.84
CA TYR A 125 -5.03 -6.96 -30.05
C TYR A 125 -5.04 -8.30 -29.32
N LYS A 126 -3.85 -8.84 -29.08
CA LYS A 126 -3.64 -10.08 -28.33
C LYS A 126 -4.13 -9.99 -26.89
N ASP A 127 -3.84 -8.87 -26.24
CA ASP A 127 -4.15 -8.58 -24.85
C ASP A 127 -4.24 -7.06 -24.61
N TYR A 128 -4.72 -6.67 -23.44
CA TYR A 128 -4.92 -5.27 -23.10
C TYR A 128 -3.60 -4.49 -22.99
N ALA A 129 -2.52 -5.15 -22.55
CA ALA A 129 -1.20 -4.51 -22.48
C ALA A 129 -0.71 -4.14 -23.89
N SER A 130 -0.85 -5.04 -24.86
CA SER A 130 -0.50 -4.76 -26.26
C SER A 130 -1.28 -3.59 -26.84
N TYR A 131 -2.59 -3.50 -26.54
CA TYR A 131 -3.43 -2.37 -26.92
C TYR A 131 -2.93 -1.06 -26.30
N MET A 132 -2.69 -1.06 -24.99
CA MET A 132 -2.28 0.17 -24.27
C MET A 132 -0.86 0.62 -24.61
N LEU A 133 0.04 -0.29 -24.97
CA LEU A 133 1.44 0.02 -25.24
C LEU A 133 1.67 0.59 -26.64
N GLU A 134 0.74 0.43 -27.58
CA GLU A 134 0.88 0.94 -28.95
C GLU A 134 1.19 2.45 -28.96
N ASP A 135 0.50 3.22 -28.13
CA ASP A 135 0.68 4.67 -28.01
C ASP A 135 1.64 5.08 -26.88
N ARG A 136 2.38 4.13 -26.30
CA ARG A 136 3.32 4.40 -25.22
C ARG A 136 4.76 4.37 -25.71
N MET A 137 5.67 5.03 -24.98
CA MET A 137 7.09 5.08 -25.34
C MET A 137 7.73 3.70 -25.50
N ALA A 138 7.31 2.72 -24.69
CA ALA A 138 7.82 1.34 -24.78
C ALA A 138 7.32 0.57 -26.00
N GLN A 139 6.16 0.93 -26.58
CA GLN A 139 5.52 0.39 -27.77
C GLN A 139 5.10 -1.09 -27.68
N ASN A 140 5.82 -1.93 -26.96
CA ASN A 140 5.53 -3.35 -26.83
C ASN A 140 5.99 -3.93 -25.49
N SER A 141 5.45 -5.11 -25.15
CA SER A 141 5.75 -5.79 -23.89
C SER A 141 7.21 -6.26 -23.78
N GLU A 142 7.86 -6.58 -24.92
CA GLU A 142 9.26 -7.02 -24.92
C GLU A 142 10.18 -5.90 -24.41
N ALA A 143 10.00 -4.67 -24.89
CA ALA A 143 10.76 -3.51 -24.42
C ALA A 143 10.55 -3.26 -22.92
N VAL A 144 9.30 -3.44 -22.41
CA VAL A 144 9.00 -3.33 -20.97
C VAL A 144 9.75 -4.40 -20.18
N TYR A 145 9.65 -5.67 -20.57
CA TYR A 145 10.32 -6.76 -19.86
C TYR A 145 11.84 -6.66 -19.94
N ASN A 146 12.40 -6.22 -21.06
CA ASN A 146 13.84 -6.02 -21.17
C ASN A 146 14.35 -4.99 -20.16
N LEU A 147 13.66 -3.86 -20.01
CA LEU A 147 14.01 -2.87 -18.98
C LEU A 147 13.82 -3.42 -17.57
N LEU A 148 12.68 -4.03 -17.27
CA LEU A 148 12.38 -4.57 -15.94
C LEU A 148 13.37 -5.67 -15.54
N ASN A 149 13.76 -6.55 -16.45
CA ASN A 149 14.74 -7.60 -16.16
C ASN A 149 16.13 -7.03 -15.88
N GLN A 150 16.57 -6.02 -16.65
CA GLN A 150 17.83 -5.33 -16.37
C GLN A 150 17.82 -4.68 -14.98
N LEU A 151 16.71 -4.04 -14.58
CA LEU A 151 16.57 -3.45 -13.25
C LEU A 151 16.54 -4.53 -12.16
N LEU A 152 15.83 -5.63 -12.40
CA LEU A 152 15.78 -6.76 -11.46
C LEU A 152 17.17 -7.33 -11.19
N ASP A 153 17.93 -7.59 -12.24
CA ASP A 153 19.28 -8.15 -12.13
C ASP A 153 20.22 -7.17 -11.42
N ALA A 154 20.13 -5.87 -11.73
CA ALA A 154 20.97 -4.85 -11.13
C ALA A 154 20.66 -4.59 -9.65
N TYR A 155 19.38 -4.54 -9.27
CA TYR A 155 18.99 -4.14 -7.92
C TYR A 155 18.82 -5.29 -6.93
N THR A 156 18.55 -6.51 -7.39
CA THR A 156 18.30 -7.65 -6.49
C THR A 156 19.47 -7.91 -5.51
N PRO A 157 20.75 -7.87 -5.90
CA PRO A 157 21.85 -8.07 -4.96
C PRO A 157 21.87 -7.01 -3.84
N THR A 158 21.67 -5.72 -4.21
CA THR A 158 21.62 -4.62 -3.25
C THR A 158 20.45 -4.78 -2.29
N ALA A 159 19.24 -5.05 -2.80
CA ALA A 159 18.06 -5.25 -1.98
C ALA A 159 18.22 -6.41 -0.98
N LYS A 160 18.86 -7.50 -1.39
CA LYS A 160 19.17 -8.64 -0.48
C LYS A 160 20.14 -8.24 0.63
N ASN A 161 21.16 -7.43 0.31
CA ASN A 161 22.12 -6.96 1.31
C ASN A 161 21.45 -5.99 2.30
N GLU A 162 20.65 -5.05 1.82
CA GLU A 162 19.90 -4.12 2.66
C GLU A 162 18.91 -4.87 3.58
N TYR A 163 18.20 -5.86 3.04
CA TYR A 163 17.31 -6.71 3.86
C TYR A 163 18.11 -7.43 4.96
N ALA A 164 19.27 -7.99 4.64
CA ALA A 164 20.12 -8.68 5.62
C ALA A 164 20.60 -7.74 6.73
N GLU A 165 20.96 -6.50 6.41
CA GLU A 165 21.37 -5.51 7.41
C GLU A 165 20.21 -5.12 8.34
N VAL A 166 19.02 -4.87 7.79
CA VAL A 166 17.83 -4.54 8.58
C VAL A 166 17.41 -5.74 9.46
N GLN A 167 17.47 -6.96 8.91
CA GLN A 167 17.20 -8.18 9.68
C GLN A 167 18.22 -8.39 10.82
N ALA A 168 19.48 -8.07 10.59
CA ALA A 168 20.52 -8.18 11.63
C ALA A 168 20.26 -7.20 12.79
N LEU A 169 19.88 -5.94 12.48
CA LEU A 169 19.49 -4.97 13.50
C LEU A 169 18.26 -5.43 14.28
N ALA A 170 17.23 -5.92 13.58
CA ALA A 170 16.02 -6.41 14.24
C ALA A 170 16.31 -7.58 15.19
N ARG A 171 17.19 -8.51 14.81
CA ARG A 171 17.63 -9.61 15.69
C ARG A 171 18.46 -9.14 16.88
N LYS A 172 19.27 -8.12 16.69
CA LYS A 172 20.07 -7.51 17.78
C LYS A 172 19.15 -6.91 18.86
N GLU A 173 18.05 -6.27 18.47
CA GLU A 173 17.13 -5.61 19.38
C GLU A 173 16.05 -6.54 19.97
N ALA A 174 15.46 -7.39 19.13
CA ALA A 174 14.28 -8.19 19.49
C ALA A 174 14.60 -9.67 19.78
N GLY A 175 15.86 -10.10 19.60
CA GLY A 175 16.31 -11.46 19.86
C GLY A 175 16.63 -12.25 18.58
N SER A 176 17.52 -13.25 18.71
CA SER A 176 18.10 -13.99 17.56
C SER A 176 17.07 -14.76 16.71
N GLY A 177 15.91 -15.09 17.27
CA GLY A 177 14.81 -15.74 16.56
C GLY A 177 13.85 -14.79 15.86
N PHE A 178 14.10 -13.48 15.94
CA PHE A 178 13.19 -12.52 15.31
C PHE A 178 13.32 -12.55 13.79
N GLU A 179 12.18 -12.58 13.12
CA GLU A 179 12.10 -12.48 11.66
C GLU A 179 11.27 -11.25 11.28
N LEU A 180 11.82 -10.46 10.34
CA LEU A 180 11.15 -9.31 9.78
C LEU A 180 9.89 -9.76 9.03
N MET A 181 8.80 -9.11 9.36
CA MET A 181 7.57 -9.17 8.61
C MET A 181 7.35 -7.84 7.86
N PRO A 182 6.45 -7.79 6.87
CA PRO A 182 6.23 -6.55 6.11
C PRO A 182 5.95 -5.31 6.97
N TRP A 183 5.24 -5.46 8.08
CA TRP A 183 4.94 -4.40 9.05
C TRP A 183 6.12 -3.97 9.93
N ASP A 184 7.26 -4.63 9.84
CA ASP A 184 8.48 -4.30 10.58
C ASP A 184 9.47 -3.51 9.72
N TRP A 185 9.34 -3.55 8.40
CA TRP A 185 10.33 -3.02 7.47
C TRP A 185 10.61 -1.53 7.67
N SER A 186 9.59 -0.69 7.63
CA SER A 186 9.74 0.76 7.78
C SER A 186 10.33 1.13 9.14
N TYR A 187 9.89 0.45 10.20
CA TYR A 187 10.36 0.68 11.56
C TYR A 187 11.87 0.39 11.70
N TYR A 188 12.32 -0.80 11.33
CA TYR A 188 13.73 -1.16 11.46
C TYR A 188 14.63 -0.48 10.42
N SER A 189 14.13 -0.21 9.22
CA SER A 189 14.85 0.57 8.21
C SER A 189 15.12 2.00 8.68
N ASN A 190 14.14 2.64 9.32
CA ASN A 190 14.32 3.97 9.91
C ASN A 190 15.33 3.94 11.07
N LYS A 191 15.28 2.93 11.94
CA LYS A 191 16.27 2.76 13.02
C LYS A 191 17.68 2.57 12.47
N LEU A 192 17.85 1.74 11.44
CA LEU A 192 19.14 1.52 10.80
C LEU A 192 19.68 2.82 10.15
N LYS A 193 18.81 3.59 9.48
CA LYS A 193 19.14 4.91 8.93
C LYS A 193 19.64 5.85 10.02
N ASN A 194 18.96 5.92 11.13
CA ASN A 194 19.33 6.77 12.27
C ASN A 194 20.66 6.30 12.90
N GLU A 195 20.87 4.99 13.07
CA GLU A 195 22.13 4.45 13.60
C GLU A 195 23.34 4.76 12.68
N LYS A 196 23.15 4.60 11.37
CA LYS A 196 24.23 4.82 10.38
C LYS A 196 24.55 6.28 10.08
N TYR A 197 23.53 7.12 9.98
CA TYR A 197 23.66 8.46 9.42
C TYR A 197 23.30 9.57 10.39
N GLN A 198 22.76 9.26 11.57
CA GLN A 198 22.28 10.22 12.56
C GLN A 198 21.28 11.24 12.00
N ILE A 199 20.50 10.81 11.00
CA ILE A 199 19.45 11.60 10.35
C ILE A 199 18.11 11.28 11.02
N ASN A 200 17.47 12.31 11.54
CA ASN A 200 16.09 12.24 12.02
C ASN A 200 15.20 13.10 11.12
N ASP A 201 14.26 12.48 10.44
CA ASP A 201 13.37 13.16 9.48
C ASP A 201 12.45 14.20 10.16
N GLU A 202 12.29 14.15 11.48
CA GLU A 202 11.53 15.15 12.25
C GLU A 202 12.31 16.45 12.49
N MET A 203 13.62 16.45 12.20
CA MET A 203 14.47 17.62 12.35
C MET A 203 14.60 18.44 11.03
N LEU A 204 14.02 17.95 9.94
CA LEU A 204 14.00 18.58 8.62
C LEU A 204 12.66 19.24 8.36
#